data_d977def9524057e18bd8102a14b94c06
#
_entry.id   d977def9524057e18bd8102a14b94c06
#
_cell.length_a   1.000
_cell.length_b   1.000
_cell.length_c   1.000
_cell.angle_alpha   90.00
_cell.angle_beta   90.00
_cell.angle_gamma   90.00
#
_symmetry.space_group_name_H-M   'P 1'
#
loop_
_entity.id
_entity.type
_entity.pdbx_description
1 polymer ?
#
loop_
_entity_poly.entity_id
_entity_poly.type
_entity_poly.pdbx_seq_one_letter_code
_entity_poly.pdbx_strand_id
1 'polypeptide(L)'
;MPCGKALEATLLLYLQPERLARELPTLRWLTRAQADIAATAQALMAPLTGAVAPRYTVTQVSLMSQIGSGSLPVDLLPSAGLAIAPVLHGKRGVGTALDVLSVALRELPVPVVGRIEDDRFILDCRCLDDVSSLVVQLAALRERLAT
;
A
#
# COMPACT_ATOMS: atom_id res chain seq x y z
N MET A 1 -12.92 -17.40 25.23
CA MET A 1 -12.37 -18.01 24.00
C MET A 1 -12.91 -17.28 22.78
N PRO A 2 -12.25 -16.25 22.25
CA PRO A 2 -12.77 -15.49 21.09
C PRO A 2 -12.58 -16.20 19.73
N CYS A 3 -11.66 -17.16 19.63
CA CYS A 3 -11.29 -17.78 18.35
C CYS A 3 -12.41 -18.60 17.69
N GLY A 4 -13.23 -19.33 18.47
CA GLY A 4 -14.34 -20.13 17.94
C GLY A 4 -15.44 -19.29 17.32
N LYS A 5 -15.79 -18.16 17.94
CA LYS A 5 -16.81 -17.25 17.42
C LYS A 5 -16.38 -16.53 16.14
N ALA A 6 -15.09 -16.20 16.02
CA ALA A 6 -14.55 -15.59 14.80
C ALA A 6 -14.60 -16.59 13.63
N LEU A 7 -14.22 -17.83 13.86
CA LEU A 7 -14.30 -18.89 12.85
C LEU A 7 -15.75 -19.15 12.44
N GLU A 8 -16.67 -19.26 13.39
CA GLU A 8 -18.10 -19.42 13.13
C GLU A 8 -18.66 -18.29 12.28
N ALA A 9 -18.36 -17.02 12.65
CA ALA A 9 -18.79 -15.85 11.89
C ALA A 9 -18.25 -15.88 10.45
N THR A 10 -17.00 -16.27 10.26
CA THR A 10 -16.40 -16.41 8.94
C THR A 10 -17.08 -17.53 8.14
N LEU A 11 -17.35 -18.68 8.74
CA LEU A 11 -18.02 -19.79 8.07
C LEU A 11 -19.46 -19.45 7.68
N LEU A 12 -20.18 -18.68 8.51
CA LEU A 12 -21.53 -18.23 8.20
C LEU A 12 -21.58 -17.33 6.96
N LEU A 13 -20.51 -16.57 6.65
CA LEU A 13 -20.43 -15.80 5.42
C LEU A 13 -20.40 -16.68 4.17
N TYR A 14 -19.83 -17.90 4.23
CA TYR A 14 -19.83 -18.84 3.12
C TYR A 14 -21.23 -19.37 2.76
N LEU A 15 -22.19 -19.24 3.65
CA LEU A 15 -23.60 -19.55 3.38
C LEU A 15 -24.30 -18.42 2.58
N GLN A 16 -23.63 -17.27 2.40
CA GLN A 16 -24.14 -16.09 1.70
C GLN A 16 -23.12 -15.63 0.63
N PRO A 17 -22.98 -16.38 -0.48
CA PRO A 17 -21.94 -16.14 -1.48
C PRO A 17 -21.92 -14.72 -2.04
N GLU A 18 -23.08 -14.07 -2.16
CA GLU A 18 -23.25 -12.70 -2.64
C GLU A 18 -22.63 -11.63 -1.72
N ARG A 19 -22.36 -12.00 -0.45
CA ARG A 19 -21.75 -11.11 0.54
C ARG A 19 -20.26 -11.35 0.73
N LEU A 20 -19.76 -12.53 0.35
CA LEU A 20 -18.38 -12.95 0.60
C LEU A 20 -17.35 -11.96 0.08
N ALA A 21 -17.47 -11.56 -1.18
CA ALA A 21 -16.49 -10.66 -1.82
C ALA A 21 -16.46 -9.27 -1.17
N ARG A 22 -17.54 -8.86 -0.48
CA ARG A 22 -17.63 -7.57 0.20
C ARG A 22 -17.20 -7.64 1.66
N GLU A 23 -17.60 -8.69 2.36
CA GLU A 23 -17.46 -8.78 3.82
C GLU A 23 -16.22 -9.54 4.27
N LEU A 24 -15.70 -10.46 3.46
CA LEU A 24 -14.43 -11.11 3.73
C LEU A 24 -13.27 -10.27 3.19
N PRO A 25 -12.42 -9.65 4.05
CA PRO A 25 -11.41 -8.70 3.60
C PRO A 25 -10.48 -9.24 2.53
N THR A 26 -10.03 -10.49 2.66
CA THR A 26 -9.14 -11.13 1.68
C THR A 26 -9.80 -11.23 0.30
N LEU A 27 -11.07 -11.67 0.23
CA LEU A 27 -11.78 -11.76 -1.05
C LEU A 27 -12.08 -10.38 -1.62
N ARG A 28 -12.43 -9.40 -0.77
CA ARG A 28 -12.63 -8.02 -1.20
C ARG A 28 -11.39 -7.47 -1.89
N TRP A 29 -10.19 -7.68 -1.34
CA TRP A 29 -8.94 -7.23 -1.95
C TRP A 29 -8.58 -8.01 -3.21
N LEU A 30 -8.82 -9.34 -3.22
CA LEU A 30 -8.56 -10.18 -4.40
C LEU A 30 -9.43 -9.79 -5.60
N THR A 31 -10.71 -9.47 -5.35
CA THR A 31 -11.70 -9.16 -6.40
C THR A 31 -11.77 -7.69 -6.78
N ARG A 32 -11.00 -6.82 -6.09
CA ARG A 32 -11.02 -5.37 -6.33
C ARG A 32 -10.56 -5.04 -7.75
N ALA A 33 -11.36 -4.25 -8.46
CA ALA A 33 -11.05 -3.83 -9.82
C ALA A 33 -9.83 -2.89 -9.85
N GLN A 34 -8.98 -3.03 -10.87
CA GLN A 34 -7.80 -2.18 -11.04
C GLN A 34 -8.16 -0.68 -11.10
N ALA A 35 -9.28 -0.35 -11.72
CA ALA A 35 -9.76 1.04 -11.82
C ALA A 35 -10.03 1.66 -10.43
N ASP A 36 -10.62 0.90 -9.50
CA ASP A 36 -10.90 1.35 -8.14
C ASP A 36 -9.61 1.53 -7.34
N ILE A 37 -8.62 0.65 -7.58
CA ILE A 37 -7.30 0.76 -6.96
C ILE A 37 -6.57 1.99 -7.50
N ALA A 38 -6.67 2.25 -8.80
CA ALA A 38 -6.09 3.42 -9.45
C ALA A 38 -6.71 4.73 -8.92
N ALA A 39 -8.02 4.76 -8.69
CA ALA A 39 -8.69 5.90 -8.07
C ALA A 39 -8.20 6.14 -6.62
N THR A 40 -7.97 5.06 -5.86
CA THR A 40 -7.37 5.13 -4.51
C THR A 40 -5.95 5.72 -4.57
N ALA A 41 -5.12 5.25 -5.50
CA ALA A 41 -3.76 5.77 -5.70
C ALA A 41 -3.78 7.25 -6.09
N GLN A 42 -4.69 7.64 -6.99
CA GLN A 42 -4.87 9.03 -7.41
C GLN A 42 -5.26 9.95 -6.24
N ALA A 43 -6.18 9.50 -5.38
CA ALA A 43 -6.59 10.26 -4.20
C ALA A 43 -5.44 10.46 -3.19
N LEU A 44 -4.55 9.47 -3.07
CA LEU A 44 -3.40 9.55 -2.17
C LEU A 44 -2.24 10.36 -2.75
N MET A 45 -2.14 10.52 -4.08
CA MET A 45 -0.98 11.07 -4.75
C MET A 45 -0.63 12.49 -4.28
N ALA A 46 -1.58 13.42 -4.27
CA ALA A 46 -1.34 14.80 -3.88
C ALA A 46 -0.94 14.96 -2.39
N PRO A 47 -1.66 14.34 -1.43
CA PRO A 47 -1.27 14.38 -0.02
C PRO A 47 0.13 13.80 0.22
N LEU A 48 0.45 12.66 -0.40
CA LEU A 48 1.75 12.01 -0.23
C LEU A 48 2.87 12.84 -0.84
N THR A 49 2.66 13.41 -2.04
CA THR A 49 3.63 14.34 -2.65
C THR A 49 3.96 15.50 -1.71
N GLY A 50 2.94 16.11 -1.10
CA GLY A 50 3.14 17.19 -0.12
C GLY A 50 3.93 16.78 1.11
N ALA A 51 3.82 15.52 1.54
CA ALA A 51 4.53 15.01 2.71
C ALA A 51 6.00 14.69 2.43
N VAL A 52 6.33 14.22 1.22
CA VAL A 52 7.70 13.76 0.90
C VAL A 52 8.53 14.79 0.11
N ALA A 53 7.89 15.84 -0.41
CA ALA A 53 8.61 16.91 -1.14
C ALA A 53 9.49 17.75 -0.17
N PRO A 54 10.62 18.33 -0.67
CA PRO A 54 11.16 18.22 -2.02
C PRO A 54 12.10 17.01 -2.23
N ARG A 55 12.29 16.16 -1.23
CA ARG A 55 13.30 15.08 -1.24
C ARG A 55 12.93 13.92 -2.18
N TYR A 56 11.64 13.75 -2.45
CA TYR A 56 11.12 12.67 -3.30
C TYR A 56 10.05 13.19 -4.25
N THR A 57 9.92 12.50 -5.38
CA THR A 57 8.80 12.65 -6.32
C THR A 57 7.86 11.46 -6.20
N VAL A 58 6.58 11.68 -6.44
CA VAL A 58 5.54 10.63 -6.41
C VAL A 58 4.89 10.54 -7.78
N THR A 59 4.78 9.34 -8.31
CA THR A 59 4.09 9.06 -9.58
C THR A 59 3.16 7.88 -9.43
N GLN A 60 2.00 7.94 -10.10
CA GLN A 60 1.10 6.79 -10.17
C GLN A 60 1.64 5.76 -11.15
N VAL A 61 1.56 4.48 -10.79
CA VAL A 61 2.03 3.36 -11.61
C VAL A 61 1.00 2.24 -11.65
N SER A 62 0.89 1.61 -12.82
CA SER A 62 0.25 0.31 -12.95
C SER A 62 1.24 -0.76 -12.52
N LEU A 63 0.77 -1.73 -11.77
CA LEU A 63 1.62 -2.80 -11.25
C LEU A 63 0.84 -4.10 -11.14
N MET A 64 1.55 -5.17 -10.83
CA MET A 64 0.96 -6.47 -10.57
C MET A 64 1.12 -6.79 -9.08
N SER A 65 0.01 -7.11 -8.42
CA SER A 65 0.01 -7.54 -7.02
C SER A 65 0.10 -9.05 -6.92
N GLN A 66 0.85 -9.52 -5.96
CA GLN A 66 0.85 -10.91 -5.52
C GLN A 66 0.23 -10.98 -4.12
N ILE A 67 -0.84 -11.75 -3.97
CA ILE A 67 -1.49 -11.97 -2.68
C ILE A 67 -1.29 -13.42 -2.29
N GLY A 68 -0.64 -13.64 -1.14
CA GLY A 68 -0.34 -14.96 -0.63
C GLY A 68 1.15 -15.16 -0.36
N SER A 69 1.51 -16.36 0.15
CA SER A 69 2.90 -16.72 0.36
C SER A 69 3.57 -17.01 -0.98
N GLY A 70 4.79 -16.51 -1.17
CA GLY A 70 5.57 -16.67 -2.40
C GLY A 70 5.92 -18.12 -2.81
N SER A 71 5.39 -19.11 -2.11
CA SER A 71 5.57 -20.53 -2.40
C SER A 71 4.53 -21.13 -3.36
N LEU A 72 3.48 -20.38 -3.68
CA LEU A 72 2.49 -20.79 -4.69
C LEU A 72 2.64 -19.93 -5.94
N PRO A 73 2.64 -20.52 -7.12
CA PRO A 73 2.72 -19.76 -8.33
C PRO A 73 1.42 -18.98 -8.52
N VAL A 74 1.43 -17.64 -8.57
CA VAL A 74 1.70 -17.07 -9.83
C VAL A 74 0.53 -16.34 -10.46
N ASP A 75 -0.65 -16.28 -9.88
CA ASP A 75 -1.65 -15.39 -10.42
C ASP A 75 -1.37 -13.98 -9.92
N LEU A 76 -0.66 -13.23 -10.75
CA LEU A 76 -0.47 -11.80 -10.56
C LEU A 76 -1.77 -11.08 -10.90
N LEU A 77 -2.22 -10.23 -9.98
CA LEU A 77 -3.45 -9.47 -10.16
C LEU A 77 -3.14 -8.05 -10.64
N PRO A 78 -3.78 -7.58 -11.73
CA PRO A 78 -3.64 -6.19 -12.17
C PRO A 78 -3.97 -5.23 -11.04
N SER A 79 -3.04 -4.35 -10.69
CA SER A 79 -3.14 -3.38 -9.59
C SER A 79 -2.65 -2.00 -10.00
N ALA A 80 -2.75 -1.07 -9.09
CA ALA A 80 -2.21 0.28 -9.21
C ALA A 80 -1.64 0.74 -7.86
N GLY A 81 -0.72 1.68 -7.92
CA GLY A 81 -0.10 2.21 -6.73
C GLY A 81 0.71 3.46 -7.01
N LEU A 82 1.55 3.81 -6.06
CA LEU A 82 2.43 4.97 -6.15
C LEU A 82 3.89 4.53 -6.10
N ALA A 83 4.69 5.09 -7.00
CA ALA A 83 6.14 4.98 -6.99
C ALA A 83 6.73 6.26 -6.44
N ILE A 84 7.59 6.15 -5.44
CA ILE A 84 8.27 7.26 -4.77
C ILE A 84 9.75 7.15 -5.11
N ALA A 85 10.29 8.15 -5.80
CA ALA A 85 11.68 8.20 -6.21
C ALA A 85 12.40 9.36 -5.52
N PRO A 86 13.64 9.16 -5.02
CA PRO A 86 14.42 10.24 -4.43
C PRO A 86 14.88 11.24 -5.52
N VAL A 87 14.83 12.52 -5.18
CA VAL A 87 15.33 13.60 -6.04
C VAL A 87 16.83 13.75 -5.81
N LEU A 88 17.63 13.02 -6.58
CA LEU A 88 19.09 13.03 -6.47
C LEU A 88 19.76 13.26 -7.83
N HIS A 89 20.94 13.89 -7.81
CA HIS A 89 21.77 14.05 -9.00
C HIS A 89 22.64 12.80 -9.20
N GLY A 90 22.11 11.81 -9.96
CA GLY A 90 22.80 10.53 -10.22
C GLY A 90 22.35 9.41 -9.26
N LYS A 91 22.96 8.22 -9.43
CA LYS A 91 22.57 7.01 -8.67
C LYS A 91 23.16 6.90 -7.25
N ARG A 92 24.12 7.76 -6.91
CA ARG A 92 24.79 7.67 -5.60
C ARG A 92 23.84 8.12 -4.49
N GLY A 93 23.65 7.26 -3.49
CA GLY A 93 22.81 7.55 -2.33
C GLY A 93 21.32 7.20 -2.52
N VAL A 94 20.90 6.69 -3.68
CA VAL A 94 19.51 6.28 -3.92
C VAL A 94 19.05 5.23 -2.92
N GLY A 95 19.85 4.16 -2.73
CA GLY A 95 19.53 3.10 -1.75
C GLY A 95 19.34 3.66 -0.34
N THR A 96 20.29 4.48 0.13
CA THR A 96 20.19 5.11 1.46
C THR A 96 18.93 5.98 1.59
N ALA A 97 18.58 6.76 0.57
CA ALA A 97 17.37 7.58 0.59
C ALA A 97 16.10 6.72 0.64
N LEU A 98 16.08 5.59 -0.09
CA LEU A 98 14.96 4.65 -0.06
C LEU A 98 14.85 3.92 1.27
N ASP A 99 15.98 3.57 1.90
CA ASP A 99 16.00 2.98 3.24
C ASP A 99 15.45 3.96 4.29
N VAL A 100 15.87 5.22 4.25
CA VAL A 100 15.32 6.29 5.12
C VAL A 100 13.81 6.42 4.96
N LEU A 101 13.31 6.46 3.73
CA LEU A 101 11.87 6.52 3.45
C LEU A 101 11.15 5.28 3.99
N SER A 102 11.70 4.09 3.76
CA SER A 102 11.14 2.81 4.20
C SER A 102 11.02 2.75 5.72
N VAL A 103 12.05 3.17 6.44
CA VAL A 103 12.04 3.23 7.91
C VAL A 103 11.01 4.24 8.39
N ALA A 104 11.01 5.46 7.84
CA ALA A 104 10.07 6.50 8.22
C ALA A 104 8.60 6.07 8.05
N LEU A 105 8.28 5.34 6.97
CA LEU A 105 6.94 4.80 6.73
C LEU A 105 6.56 3.67 7.69
N ARG A 106 7.50 2.79 8.04
CA ARG A 106 7.27 1.69 9.00
C ARG A 106 7.06 2.17 10.43
N GLU A 107 7.66 3.29 10.77
CA GLU A 107 7.57 3.88 12.11
C GLU A 107 6.36 4.80 12.30
N LEU A 108 5.49 4.91 11.31
CA LEU A 108 4.21 5.62 11.47
C LEU A 108 3.33 4.92 12.51
N PRO A 109 2.39 5.64 13.15
CA PRO A 109 1.44 5.07 14.11
C PRO A 109 0.73 3.82 13.58
N VAL A 110 0.33 3.83 12.31
CA VAL A 110 -0.05 2.64 11.55
C VAL A 110 1.04 2.41 10.51
N PRO A 111 1.88 1.37 10.70
CA PRO A 111 3.00 1.10 9.82
C PRO A 111 2.60 0.92 8.35
N VAL A 112 3.33 1.58 7.47
CA VAL A 112 3.15 1.45 6.01
C VAL A 112 4.32 0.68 5.43
N VAL A 113 4.00 -0.41 4.73
CA VAL A 113 5.00 -1.30 4.12
C VAL A 113 4.86 -1.25 2.61
N GLY A 114 5.97 -1.01 1.94
CA GLY A 114 6.09 -1.10 0.49
C GLY A 114 7.28 -1.99 0.10
N ARG A 115 7.62 -2.00 -1.17
CA ARG A 115 8.81 -2.69 -1.69
C ARG A 115 9.70 -1.72 -2.46
N ILE A 116 10.99 -2.01 -2.50
CA ILE A 116 11.94 -1.27 -3.34
C ILE A 116 12.11 -2.04 -4.64
N GLU A 117 11.89 -1.36 -5.76
CA GLU A 117 11.98 -1.92 -7.10
C GLU A 117 12.42 -0.80 -8.07
N ASP A 118 13.42 -1.07 -8.90
CA ASP A 118 13.95 -0.14 -9.91
C ASP A 118 14.30 1.26 -9.35
N ASP A 119 15.05 1.30 -8.26
CA ASP A 119 15.45 2.55 -7.57
C ASP A 119 14.26 3.41 -7.11
N ARG A 120 13.10 2.80 -6.84
CA ARG A 120 11.88 3.46 -6.35
C ARG A 120 11.26 2.66 -5.20
N PHE A 121 10.58 3.36 -4.30
CA PHE A 121 9.75 2.73 -3.28
C PHE A 121 8.31 2.62 -3.81
N ILE A 122 7.81 1.41 -3.91
CA ILE A 122 6.49 1.11 -4.47
C ILE A 122 5.48 0.86 -3.36
N LEU A 123 4.40 1.61 -3.37
CA LEU A 123 3.21 1.40 -2.55
C LEU A 123 2.10 0.82 -3.42
N ASP A 124 1.74 -0.43 -3.20
CA ASP A 124 0.59 -1.06 -3.83
C ASP A 124 -0.69 -0.66 -3.07
N CYS A 125 -1.64 -0.03 -3.75
CA CYS A 125 -2.86 0.46 -3.13
C CYS A 125 -4.00 -0.57 -3.09
N ARG A 126 -3.77 -1.83 -3.50
CA ARG A 126 -4.80 -2.88 -3.52
C ARG A 126 -5.47 -3.10 -2.17
N CYS A 127 -4.67 -3.13 -1.11
CA CYS A 127 -5.15 -3.39 0.26
C CYS A 127 -5.44 -2.10 1.06
N LEU A 128 -5.36 -0.93 0.43
CA LEU A 128 -5.71 0.34 1.07
C LEU A 128 -7.21 0.60 0.91
N ASP A 129 -7.97 0.30 1.95
CA ASP A 129 -9.43 0.49 1.96
C ASP A 129 -9.83 1.94 2.22
N ASP A 130 -9.09 2.62 3.10
CA ASP A 130 -9.36 3.99 3.51
C ASP A 130 -8.12 4.87 3.37
N VAL A 131 -8.15 5.76 2.39
CA VAL A 131 -7.07 6.72 2.13
C VAL A 131 -6.91 7.69 3.31
N SER A 132 -7.99 8.05 3.99
CA SER A 132 -7.96 9.03 5.09
C SER A 132 -7.14 8.54 6.27
N SER A 133 -7.15 7.24 6.55
CA SER A 133 -6.35 6.61 7.60
C SER A 133 -4.84 6.77 7.39
N LEU A 134 -4.39 6.82 6.13
CA LEU A 134 -2.99 7.10 5.79
C LEU A 134 -2.72 8.61 5.79
N VAL A 135 -3.64 9.41 5.23
CA VAL A 135 -3.47 10.86 5.10
C VAL A 135 -3.27 11.55 6.46
N VAL A 136 -4.01 11.15 7.49
CA VAL A 136 -3.91 11.76 8.83
C VAL A 136 -2.53 11.62 9.47
N GLN A 137 -1.73 10.63 9.07
CA GLN A 137 -0.39 10.42 9.62
C GLN A 137 0.75 10.95 8.72
N LEU A 138 0.44 11.56 7.57
CA LEU A 138 1.46 12.10 6.67
C LEU A 138 2.21 13.30 7.26
N ALA A 139 1.64 14.02 8.22
CA ALA A 139 2.35 15.05 8.97
C ALA A 139 3.55 14.45 9.74
N ALA A 140 3.34 13.33 10.43
CA ALA A 140 4.39 12.60 11.12
C ALA A 140 5.46 12.05 10.15
N LEU A 141 5.07 11.60 8.97
CA LEU A 141 6.03 11.21 7.92
C LEU A 141 6.92 12.37 7.53
N ARG A 142 6.35 13.53 7.27
CA ARG A 142 7.09 14.75 6.91
C ARG A 142 8.11 15.16 7.98
N GLU A 143 7.72 15.13 9.25
CA GLU A 143 8.61 15.43 10.38
C GLU A 143 9.80 14.46 10.44
N ARG A 144 9.55 13.15 10.29
CA ARG A 144 10.60 12.12 10.28
C ARG A 144 11.57 12.27 9.11
N LEU A 145 11.09 12.69 7.95
CA LEU A 145 11.94 12.91 6.78
C LEU A 145 12.72 14.24 6.85
N ALA A 146 12.35 15.16 7.73
CA ALA A 146 13.06 16.42 7.91
C ALA A 146 14.29 16.29 8.80
N THR A 147 14.36 15.23 9.61
CA THR A 147 15.47 14.90 10.51
C THR A 147 16.58 14.17 9.77
#